data_e629fd29779cffc272b39fdc3e6e6e06
#
_entry.id   e629fd29779cffc272b39fdc3e6e6e06
#
_cell.length_a   1.000
_cell.length_b   1.000
_cell.length_c   1.000
_cell.angle_alpha   90.00
_cell.angle_beta   90.00
_cell.angle_gamma   90.00
#
_symmetry.space_group_name_H-M   'P 1'
#
loop_
_entity.id
_entity.type
_entity.pdbx_description
1 polymer ?
#
loop_
_entity_poly.entity_id
_entity_poly.type
_entity_poly.pdbx_seq_one_letter_code
_entity_poly.pdbx_strand_id
1 'polypeptide(L)'
;MDKKPNKSTPTGESLTEELAVSLNKKFKKEYNQVAYFLNGGKESPTDVTSWVSTGCTPLDLAISNRPNGGLPVSKIVEITGLEQSGKSLLAAHVIASTQKQDGVAIYIDTESSLDAQFLTAIGVDVDNMLYIPLNTIEDVFEAMESAAESRLDDMT
;
A
#
# COMPACT_ATOMS: atom_id res chain seq x y z
N MET A 1 21.58 -20.56 -56.32
CA MET A 1 21.23 -21.31 -55.09
C MET A 1 21.24 -20.33 -53.93
N ASP A 2 20.07 -19.72 -53.70
CA ASP A 2 19.91 -18.72 -52.60
C ASP A 2 19.66 -19.45 -51.31
N LYS A 3 20.59 -19.29 -50.35
CA LYS A 3 20.39 -19.76 -48.99
C LYS A 3 19.37 -18.85 -48.28
N LYS A 4 18.17 -19.38 -47.97
CA LYS A 4 17.22 -18.76 -47.04
C LYS A 4 17.90 -18.50 -45.68
N PRO A 5 17.69 -17.33 -45.07
CA PRO A 5 18.20 -17.07 -43.71
C PRO A 5 17.52 -18.02 -42.72
N ASN A 6 18.36 -18.66 -41.90
CA ASN A 6 17.95 -19.55 -40.84
C ASN A 6 17.24 -18.70 -39.77
N LYS A 7 15.92 -18.83 -39.60
CA LYS A 7 15.19 -18.23 -38.47
C LYS A 7 15.68 -18.94 -37.22
N SER A 8 16.51 -18.27 -36.46
CA SER A 8 16.84 -18.70 -35.09
C SER A 8 15.53 -18.82 -34.30
N THR A 9 15.35 -19.95 -33.61
CA THR A 9 14.24 -20.16 -32.69
C THR A 9 14.31 -19.05 -31.65
N PRO A 10 13.21 -18.30 -31.37
CA PRO A 10 13.23 -17.21 -30.40
C PRO A 10 13.58 -17.78 -29.03
N THR A 11 14.49 -17.11 -28.31
CA THR A 11 14.84 -17.42 -26.95
C THR A 11 13.63 -17.09 -26.04
N GLY A 12 13.48 -17.76 -24.88
CA GLY A 12 12.35 -17.52 -23.98
C GLY A 12 12.24 -16.04 -23.56
N GLU A 13 13.35 -15.32 -23.49
CA GLU A 13 13.37 -13.87 -23.22
C GLU A 13 12.70 -13.06 -24.34
N SER A 14 12.94 -13.37 -25.62
CA SER A 14 12.33 -12.65 -26.73
C SER A 14 10.83 -12.92 -26.84
N LEU A 15 10.36 -14.11 -26.45
CA LEU A 15 8.94 -14.45 -26.42
C LEU A 15 8.18 -13.70 -25.32
N THR A 16 8.77 -13.56 -24.14
CA THR A 16 8.16 -12.79 -23.02
C THR A 16 8.07 -11.31 -23.34
N GLU A 17 9.07 -10.74 -24.01
CA GLU A 17 9.04 -9.35 -24.47
C GLU A 17 7.94 -9.12 -25.52
N GLU A 18 7.85 -9.98 -26.52
CA GLU A 18 6.81 -9.91 -27.55
C GLU A 18 5.40 -10.03 -26.96
N LEU A 19 5.22 -10.95 -25.99
CA LEU A 19 3.95 -11.12 -25.28
C LEU A 19 3.60 -9.87 -24.44
N ALA A 20 4.55 -9.30 -23.72
CA ALA A 20 4.32 -8.09 -22.93
C ALA A 20 3.90 -6.91 -23.82
N VAL A 21 4.57 -6.70 -24.96
CA VAL A 21 4.20 -5.67 -25.93
C VAL A 21 2.80 -5.91 -26.50
N SER A 22 2.47 -7.14 -26.85
CA SER A 22 1.16 -7.51 -27.39
C SER A 22 0.04 -7.26 -26.40
N LEU A 23 0.23 -7.66 -25.12
CA LEU A 23 -0.75 -7.45 -24.05
C LEU A 23 -0.95 -5.95 -23.77
N ASN A 24 0.14 -5.20 -23.60
CA ASN A 24 0.05 -3.76 -23.36
C ASN A 24 -0.64 -3.02 -24.53
N LYS A 25 -0.43 -3.45 -25.75
CA LYS A 25 -1.13 -2.90 -26.93
C LYS A 25 -2.62 -3.24 -26.93
N LYS A 26 -2.97 -4.48 -26.57
CA LYS A 26 -4.38 -4.96 -26.55
C LYS A 26 -5.21 -4.20 -25.53
N PHE A 27 -4.66 -3.93 -24.35
CA PHE A 27 -5.38 -3.31 -23.22
C PHE A 27 -5.14 -1.81 -23.08
N LYS A 28 -4.43 -1.17 -24.03
CA LYS A 28 -4.06 0.25 -23.98
C LYS A 28 -5.25 1.23 -23.80
N LYS A 29 -6.47 0.81 -24.18
CA LYS A 29 -7.68 1.65 -24.05
C LYS A 29 -8.21 1.73 -22.62
N GLU A 30 -7.98 0.70 -21.83
CA GLU A 30 -8.50 0.55 -20.46
C GLU A 30 -7.43 0.77 -19.41
N TYR A 31 -6.18 0.44 -19.75
CA TYR A 31 -5.05 0.50 -18.82
C TYR A 31 -3.83 1.11 -19.54
N ASN A 32 -3.06 1.89 -18.79
CA ASN A 32 -1.82 2.45 -19.32
C ASN A 32 -0.78 1.35 -19.60
N GLN A 33 -0.67 0.38 -18.71
CA GLN A 33 0.19 -0.81 -18.81
C GLN A 33 -0.41 -1.96 -18.01
N VAL A 34 -0.39 -3.18 -18.53
CA VAL A 34 -0.91 -4.40 -17.87
C VAL A 34 0.16 -5.47 -17.68
N ALA A 35 1.23 -5.47 -18.48
CA ALA A 35 2.31 -6.44 -18.39
C ALA A 35 3.61 -5.77 -17.93
N TYR A 36 4.19 -6.30 -16.85
CA TYR A 36 5.39 -5.78 -16.18
C TYR A 36 6.42 -6.89 -16.03
N PHE A 37 7.71 -6.53 -16.09
CA PHE A 37 8.81 -7.41 -15.72
C PHE A 37 9.22 -7.12 -14.28
N LEU A 38 9.31 -8.14 -13.43
CA LEU A 38 9.66 -8.01 -12.01
C LEU A 38 11.17 -7.94 -11.75
N ASN A 39 11.95 -7.65 -12.78
CA ASN A 39 13.42 -7.58 -12.70
C ASN A 39 13.99 -6.21 -12.29
N GLY A 40 13.13 -5.30 -11.78
CA GLY A 40 13.54 -3.96 -11.34
C GLY A 40 13.82 -2.94 -12.45
N GLY A 41 13.54 -3.28 -13.72
CA GLY A 41 13.83 -2.39 -14.86
C GLY A 41 12.81 -1.28 -15.10
N LYS A 42 11.60 -1.42 -14.62
CA LYS A 42 10.53 -0.40 -14.62
C LYS A 42 9.67 -0.58 -13.37
N GLU A 43 9.13 0.51 -12.86
CA GLU A 43 8.21 0.51 -11.72
C GLU A 43 7.03 -0.44 -12.00
N SER A 44 6.85 -1.40 -11.11
CA SER A 44 5.73 -2.33 -11.09
C SER A 44 4.71 -1.87 -10.03
N PRO A 45 3.41 -2.07 -10.24
CA PRO A 45 2.40 -1.82 -9.19
C PRO A 45 2.62 -2.61 -7.90
N THR A 46 3.48 -3.64 -7.95
CA THR A 46 3.87 -4.43 -6.79
C THR A 46 5.03 -3.82 -6.00
N ASP A 47 5.76 -2.87 -6.58
CA ASP A 47 6.93 -2.28 -5.95
C ASP A 47 6.50 -1.37 -4.79
N VAL A 48 7.14 -1.55 -3.65
CA VAL A 48 6.97 -0.70 -2.48
C VAL A 48 8.13 0.29 -2.45
N THR A 49 7.82 1.57 -2.61
CA THR A 49 8.80 2.66 -2.66
C THR A 49 8.96 3.38 -1.33
N SER A 50 7.98 3.27 -0.43
CA SER A 50 7.98 3.93 0.87
C SER A 50 7.35 3.07 1.97
N TRP A 51 7.71 3.36 3.22
CA TRP A 51 7.28 2.61 4.40
C TRP A 51 6.91 3.56 5.52
N VAL A 52 6.00 3.08 6.39
CA VAL A 52 5.63 3.75 7.63
C VAL A 52 6.13 2.91 8.79
N SER A 53 6.89 3.52 9.69
CA SER A 53 7.42 2.84 10.88
C SER A 53 6.29 2.41 11.82
N THR A 54 6.43 1.24 12.40
CA THR A 54 5.58 0.74 13.49
C THR A 54 5.90 1.38 14.85
N GLY A 55 6.91 2.25 14.91
CA GLY A 55 7.45 2.78 16.17
C GLY A 55 8.40 1.82 16.88
N CYS A 56 8.65 0.65 16.32
CA CYS A 56 9.52 -0.38 16.88
C CYS A 56 10.53 -0.85 15.82
N THR A 57 11.77 -0.39 15.91
CA THR A 57 12.83 -0.70 14.93
C THR A 57 13.04 -2.21 14.68
N PRO A 58 13.06 -3.10 15.69
CA PRO A 58 13.13 -4.53 15.44
C PRO A 58 11.96 -5.07 14.63
N LEU A 59 10.74 -4.57 14.86
CA LEU A 59 9.55 -4.97 14.11
C LEU A 59 9.62 -4.44 12.68
N ASP A 60 10.01 -3.18 12.48
CA ASP A 60 10.20 -2.57 11.17
C ASP A 60 11.18 -3.37 10.32
N LEU A 61 12.31 -3.77 10.93
CA LEU A 61 13.32 -4.60 10.28
C LEU A 61 12.77 -5.99 9.93
N ALA A 62 12.01 -6.61 10.84
CA ALA A 62 11.42 -7.93 10.61
C ALA A 62 10.39 -7.92 9.46
N ILE A 63 9.60 -6.85 9.33
CA ILE A 63 8.58 -6.72 8.27
C ILE A 63 9.21 -6.41 6.91
N SER A 64 10.09 -5.42 6.84
CA SER A 64 10.55 -4.84 5.58
C SER A 64 11.99 -5.20 5.20
N ASN A 65 12.75 -5.81 6.12
CA ASN A 65 14.20 -6.03 6.00
C ASN A 65 14.97 -4.72 5.70
N ARG A 66 14.51 -3.59 6.27
CA ARG A 66 15.10 -2.25 6.06
C ARG A 66 15.24 -1.51 7.39
N PRO A 67 16.36 -0.80 7.64
CA PRO A 67 16.57 -0.06 8.89
C PRO A 67 15.53 1.02 9.18
N ASN A 68 15.00 1.67 8.13
CA ASN A 68 13.95 2.68 8.21
C ASN A 68 12.70 2.19 7.47
N GLY A 69 12.33 0.94 7.69
CA GLY A 69 11.21 0.29 7.05
C GLY A 69 9.93 0.39 7.87
N GLY A 70 9.24 -0.73 7.97
CA GLY A 70 7.95 -0.86 8.64
C GLY A 70 6.88 -1.37 7.70
N LEU A 71 5.66 -0.83 7.81
CA LEU A 71 4.54 -1.21 6.97
C LEU A 71 4.67 -0.59 5.57
N PRO A 72 4.37 -1.35 4.50
CA PRO A 72 4.46 -0.85 3.14
C PRO A 72 3.35 0.15 2.83
N VAL A 73 3.70 1.28 2.23
CA VAL A 73 2.72 2.24 1.69
C VAL A 73 2.04 1.65 0.44
N SER A 74 0.80 2.05 0.18
CA SER A 74 -0.03 1.57 -0.93
C SER A 74 -0.35 0.06 -0.87
N LYS A 75 -0.36 -0.52 0.32
CA LYS A 75 -0.78 -1.91 0.56
C LYS A 75 -1.82 -1.97 1.67
N ILE A 76 -2.68 -2.98 1.61
CA ILE A 76 -3.56 -3.33 2.71
C ILE A 76 -2.77 -4.24 3.66
N VAL A 77 -2.75 -3.89 4.93
CA VAL A 77 -2.08 -4.66 5.98
C VAL A 77 -3.11 -5.10 7.00
N GLU A 78 -3.17 -6.39 7.27
CA GLU A 78 -4.01 -6.96 8.32
C GLU A 78 -3.18 -7.23 9.57
N ILE A 79 -3.70 -6.80 10.74
CA ILE A 79 -3.09 -7.07 12.04
C ILE A 79 -4.05 -7.91 12.86
N THR A 80 -3.69 -9.17 13.12
CA THR A 80 -4.51 -10.13 13.86
C THR A 80 -3.85 -10.52 15.18
N GLY A 81 -4.66 -10.89 16.16
CA GLY A 81 -4.19 -11.34 17.46
C GLY A 81 -5.33 -11.42 18.47
N LEU A 82 -5.03 -12.02 19.61
CA LEU A 82 -5.98 -12.13 20.72
C LEU A 82 -6.38 -10.73 21.26
N GLU A 83 -7.44 -10.69 22.02
CA GLU A 83 -7.81 -9.49 22.78
C GLU A 83 -6.63 -9.03 23.66
N GLN A 84 -6.47 -7.72 23.80
CA GLN A 84 -5.41 -7.09 24.62
C GLN A 84 -3.96 -7.42 24.16
N SER A 85 -3.77 -7.93 22.94
CA SER A 85 -2.44 -8.25 22.39
C SER A 85 -1.68 -7.04 21.85
N GLY A 86 -2.24 -5.83 21.91
CA GLY A 86 -1.59 -4.61 21.47
C GLY A 86 -1.87 -4.19 20.02
N LYS A 87 -2.88 -4.78 19.36
CA LYS A 87 -3.24 -4.41 17.97
C LYS A 87 -3.52 -2.91 17.81
N SER A 88 -4.39 -2.36 18.67
CA SER A 88 -4.74 -0.93 18.66
C SER A 88 -3.55 -0.04 19.05
N LEU A 89 -2.67 -0.51 19.94
CA LEU A 89 -1.43 0.19 20.29
C LEU A 89 -0.52 0.29 19.06
N LEU A 90 -0.35 -0.80 18.32
CA LEU A 90 0.44 -0.80 17.10
C LEU A 90 -0.16 0.13 16.04
N ALA A 91 -1.49 0.10 15.85
CA ALA A 91 -2.18 1.02 14.95
C ALA A 91 -1.94 2.49 15.33
N ALA A 92 -2.01 2.83 16.63
CA ALA A 92 -1.74 4.19 17.13
C ALA A 92 -0.30 4.64 16.83
N HIS A 93 0.70 3.76 16.99
CA HIS A 93 2.08 4.08 16.62
C HIS A 93 2.25 4.30 15.12
N VAL A 94 1.54 3.54 14.28
CA VAL A 94 1.54 3.73 12.82
C VAL A 94 0.92 5.08 12.45
N ILE A 95 -0.20 5.46 13.09
CA ILE A 95 -0.82 6.78 12.93
C ILE A 95 0.19 7.89 13.27
N ALA A 96 0.80 7.84 14.45
CA ALA A 96 1.78 8.82 14.88
C ALA A 96 2.98 8.91 13.91
N SER A 97 3.41 7.77 13.36
CA SER A 97 4.49 7.71 12.37
C SER A 97 4.07 8.28 11.02
N THR A 98 2.82 8.07 10.60
CA THR A 98 2.25 8.63 9.38
C THR A 98 2.16 10.15 9.47
N GLN A 99 1.67 10.69 10.57
CA GLN A 99 1.57 12.14 10.81
C GLN A 99 2.95 12.81 10.83
N LYS A 100 3.98 12.17 11.37
CA LYS A 100 5.39 12.66 11.31
C LYS A 100 5.96 12.74 9.89
N GLN A 101 5.33 12.07 8.94
CA GLN A 101 5.68 12.12 7.51
C GLN A 101 4.72 13.03 6.72
N ASP A 102 4.02 13.95 7.39
CA ASP A 102 3.01 14.84 6.84
C ASP A 102 1.81 14.09 6.19
N GLY A 103 1.58 12.85 6.62
CA GLY A 103 0.47 12.03 6.18
C GLY A 103 -0.81 12.31 6.97
N VAL A 104 -1.96 12.12 6.33
CA VAL A 104 -3.28 12.21 6.97
C VAL A 104 -3.67 10.86 7.55
N ALA A 105 -4.21 10.87 8.77
CA ALA A 105 -4.71 9.68 9.42
C ALA A 105 -6.25 9.71 9.53
N ILE A 106 -6.88 8.63 9.07
CA ILE A 106 -8.31 8.38 9.23
C ILE A 106 -8.45 7.11 10.07
N TYR A 107 -9.13 7.21 11.22
CA TYR A 107 -9.39 6.09 12.10
C TYR A 107 -10.87 5.75 12.09
N ILE A 108 -11.21 4.60 11.54
CA ILE A 108 -12.57 4.08 11.54
C ILE A 108 -12.67 3.08 12.70
N ASP A 109 -13.54 3.36 13.66
CA ASP A 109 -13.69 2.58 14.89
C ASP A 109 -15.08 1.95 14.95
N THR A 110 -15.13 0.64 14.90
CA THR A 110 -16.40 -0.13 14.99
C THR A 110 -16.73 -0.55 16.42
N GLU A 111 -15.79 -0.40 17.35
CA GLU A 111 -15.97 -0.78 18.75
C GLU A 111 -16.24 0.43 19.67
N SER A 112 -16.02 1.65 19.16
CA SER A 112 -16.14 2.91 19.92
C SER A 112 -15.32 2.90 21.20
N SER A 113 -14.12 2.30 21.16
CA SER A 113 -13.26 2.06 22.32
C SER A 113 -12.04 2.99 22.37
N LEU A 114 -11.95 3.97 21.48
CA LEU A 114 -10.79 4.84 21.33
C LEU A 114 -10.70 5.83 22.49
N ASP A 115 -9.50 5.95 23.09
CA ASP A 115 -9.16 6.95 24.11
C ASP A 115 -8.19 7.99 23.54
N ALA A 116 -8.64 9.25 23.44
CA ALA A 116 -7.85 10.36 22.95
C ALA A 116 -6.62 10.66 23.81
N GLN A 117 -6.70 10.47 25.15
CA GLN A 117 -5.55 10.68 26.04
C GLN A 117 -4.46 9.63 25.79
N PHE A 118 -4.89 8.39 25.56
CA PHE A 118 -3.99 7.30 25.20
C PHE A 118 -3.28 7.56 23.85
N LEU A 119 -4.01 8.01 22.84
CA LEU A 119 -3.43 8.37 21.55
C LEU A 119 -2.42 9.51 21.65
N THR A 120 -2.76 10.56 22.38
CA THR A 120 -1.86 11.71 22.64
C THR A 120 -0.59 11.27 23.36
N ALA A 121 -0.70 10.36 24.34
CA ALA A 121 0.46 9.82 25.05
C ALA A 121 1.42 9.03 24.16
N ILE A 122 0.92 8.40 23.09
CA ILE A 122 1.73 7.71 22.08
C ILE A 122 2.39 8.71 21.11
N GLY A 123 1.86 9.91 21.00
CA GLY A 123 2.36 10.98 20.14
C GLY A 123 1.53 11.15 18.86
N VAL A 124 0.27 10.71 18.88
CA VAL A 124 -0.71 11.03 17.84
C VAL A 124 -1.18 12.46 18.03
N ASP A 125 -1.18 13.22 16.96
CA ASP A 125 -1.85 14.51 16.87
C ASP A 125 -3.35 14.28 16.63
N VAL A 126 -4.13 14.31 17.72
CA VAL A 126 -5.57 14.01 17.68
C VAL A 126 -6.38 15.13 17.03
N ASP A 127 -5.84 16.36 16.99
CA ASP A 127 -6.49 17.51 16.36
C ASP A 127 -6.43 17.42 14.83
N ASN A 128 -5.45 16.69 14.30
CA ASN A 128 -5.24 16.44 12.86
C ASN A 128 -5.51 14.99 12.46
N MET A 129 -6.35 14.28 13.22
CA MET A 129 -6.80 12.94 12.90
C MET A 129 -8.31 12.92 12.68
N LEU A 130 -8.76 12.33 11.58
CA LEU A 130 -10.19 12.12 11.38
C LEU A 130 -10.63 10.83 12.07
N TYR A 131 -11.58 10.96 13.00
CA TYR A 131 -12.18 9.83 13.71
C TYR A 131 -13.62 9.59 13.23
N ILE A 132 -13.92 8.36 12.82
CA ILE A 132 -15.20 7.98 12.24
C ILE A 132 -15.73 6.73 12.97
N PRO A 133 -16.68 6.90 13.93
CA PRO A 133 -17.34 5.78 14.58
C PRO A 133 -18.43 5.21 13.67
N LEU A 134 -18.27 3.99 13.19
CA LEU A 134 -19.24 3.28 12.35
C LEU A 134 -19.51 1.89 12.91
N ASN A 135 -20.75 1.40 12.76
CA ASN A 135 -21.18 0.14 13.37
C ASN A 135 -21.40 -0.99 12.33
N THR A 136 -21.44 -0.69 11.04
CA THR A 136 -21.68 -1.69 9.99
C THR A 136 -20.49 -1.78 9.05
N ILE A 137 -20.26 -2.97 8.49
CA ILE A 137 -19.18 -3.22 7.54
C ILE A 137 -19.42 -2.42 6.26
N GLU A 138 -20.67 -2.32 5.83
CA GLU A 138 -21.07 -1.59 4.64
C GLU A 138 -20.67 -0.11 4.74
N ASP A 139 -21.00 0.55 5.87
CA ASP A 139 -20.67 1.95 6.13
C ASP A 139 -19.13 2.16 6.19
N VAL A 140 -18.40 1.18 6.73
CA VAL A 140 -16.92 1.23 6.77
C VAL A 140 -16.33 1.24 5.35
N PHE A 141 -16.81 0.37 4.47
CA PHE A 141 -16.32 0.34 3.09
C PHE A 141 -16.72 1.59 2.31
N GLU A 142 -17.94 2.10 2.49
CA GLU A 142 -18.40 3.35 1.87
C GLU A 142 -17.54 4.55 2.33
N ALA A 143 -17.22 4.63 3.62
CA ALA A 143 -16.35 5.68 4.15
C ALA A 143 -14.92 5.58 3.60
N MET A 144 -14.39 4.36 3.47
CA MET A 144 -13.06 4.13 2.88
C MET A 144 -13.01 4.54 1.40
N GLU A 145 -14.03 4.19 0.61
CA GLU A 145 -14.15 4.54 -0.80
C GLU A 145 -14.23 6.07 -0.97
N SER A 146 -15.12 6.73 -0.23
CA SER A 146 -15.28 8.19 -0.24
C SER A 146 -13.99 8.93 0.15
N ALA A 147 -13.27 8.43 1.14
CA ALA A 147 -11.99 9.02 1.56
C ALA A 147 -10.89 8.86 0.50
N ALA A 148 -10.90 7.75 -0.25
CA ALA A 148 -9.95 7.51 -1.33
C ALA A 148 -10.24 8.40 -2.55
N GLU A 149 -11.52 8.56 -2.93
CA GLU A 149 -11.95 9.41 -4.04
C GLU A 149 -11.63 10.89 -3.80
N SER A 150 -11.91 11.42 -2.60
CA SER A 150 -11.64 12.82 -2.23
C SER A 150 -10.17 13.21 -2.42
N ARG A 151 -9.25 12.25 -2.23
CA ARG A 151 -7.81 12.47 -2.42
C ARG A 151 -7.41 12.50 -3.90
N LEU A 152 -8.11 11.77 -4.74
CA LEU A 152 -7.81 11.74 -6.19
C LEU A 152 -8.21 13.05 -6.87
N ASP A 153 -9.30 13.69 -6.41
CA ASP A 153 -9.77 14.96 -6.95
C ASP A 153 -8.84 16.14 -6.61
N ASP A 154 -8.16 16.09 -5.45
CA ASP A 154 -7.18 17.12 -5.04
C ASP A 154 -5.82 17.00 -5.78
N MET A 155 -5.57 15.90 -6.50
CA MET A 155 -4.33 15.64 -7.22
C MET A 155 -4.41 15.90 -8.74
N THR A 156 -5.58 16.29 -9.25
CA THR A 156 -5.82 16.62 -10.66
C THR A 156 -5.97 18.12 -10.88
#